data_68fa8281ed7a71a7c991220314f49ea7
#
_entry.id   68fa8281ed7a71a7c991220314f49ea7
#
_cell.length_a   1.000
_cell.length_b   1.000
_cell.length_c   1.000
_cell.angle_alpha   90.00
_cell.angle_beta   90.00
_cell.angle_gamma   90.00
#
_symmetry.space_group_name_H-M   'P 1'
#
loop_
_entity.id
_entity.type
_entity.pdbx_description
1 polymer ?
#
loop_
_entity_poly.entity_id
_entity_poly.type
_entity_poly.pdbx_seq_one_letter_code
_entity_poly.pdbx_strand_id
1 'polypeptide(L)'
;MALAARWEAHAPCAPPQAHKTQKRGVKAISVKKIIGPLAVYAAACVGYGRCTGDVLGYGLAWNMALALLPLVLQQAMRRCRPRAGRGALGLVWLLLLPNTFYMVTDLIHVPPQMEWVEALADGTVAVRHSALLREWALLLLLGVGAFFAALLGCRALAGLEECLPAAWPAPARQAAVAGVCLLCGIGIYLGRFLRFNSWDVLHPVQLARSVLGSASAFSALFVLMMALGIFGMYRFYRHMAR
;
A
#
# COMPACT_ATOMS: atom_id res chain seq x y z
N MET A 1 -45.75 -68.33 26.63
CA MET A 1 -44.33 -68.00 26.49
C MET A 1 -44.25 -66.69 25.69
N ALA A 2 -44.05 -65.59 26.39
CA ALA A 2 -44.12 -64.25 25.83
C ALA A 2 -42.70 -63.72 25.62
N LEU A 3 -42.34 -63.35 24.37
CA LEU A 3 -41.13 -62.64 24.03
C LEU A 3 -41.49 -61.17 23.91
N ALA A 4 -41.12 -60.37 24.93
CA ALA A 4 -41.24 -58.92 24.92
C ALA A 4 -40.04 -58.31 24.13
N ALA A 5 -40.32 -57.79 22.97
CA ALA A 5 -39.35 -57.01 22.20
C ALA A 5 -39.20 -55.59 22.82
N ARG A 6 -38.02 -55.31 23.31
CA ARG A 6 -37.61 -54.00 23.88
C ARG A 6 -37.37 -53.04 22.74
N TRP A 7 -38.18 -51.98 22.59
CA TRP A 7 -37.95 -50.83 21.71
C TRP A 7 -36.99 -49.85 22.39
N GLU A 8 -35.72 -49.85 21.96
CA GLU A 8 -34.81 -48.80 22.35
C GLU A 8 -35.14 -47.54 21.56
N ALA A 9 -35.57 -46.51 22.28
CA ALA A 9 -35.83 -45.20 21.73
C ALA A 9 -34.50 -44.56 21.31
N HIS A 10 -34.29 -44.41 20.00
CA HIS A 10 -33.20 -43.59 19.48
C HIS A 10 -33.46 -42.14 19.88
N ALA A 11 -32.56 -41.57 20.71
CA ALA A 11 -32.51 -40.17 21.03
C ALA A 11 -32.35 -39.37 19.73
N PRO A 12 -33.06 -38.24 19.54
CA PRO A 12 -32.89 -37.41 18.35
C PRO A 12 -31.47 -36.84 18.30
N CYS A 13 -30.81 -37.08 17.17
CA CYS A 13 -29.50 -36.54 16.86
C CYS A 13 -29.53 -35.01 17.01
N ALA A 14 -28.73 -34.47 17.93
CA ALA A 14 -28.60 -33.05 18.12
C ALA A 14 -28.12 -32.39 16.79
N PRO A 15 -28.72 -31.27 16.38
CA PRO A 15 -28.31 -30.63 15.15
C PRO A 15 -26.81 -30.21 15.23
N PRO A 16 -26.05 -30.35 14.12
CA PRO A 16 -24.64 -29.99 14.14
C PRO A 16 -24.49 -28.51 14.55
N GLN A 17 -23.78 -28.32 15.67
CA GLN A 17 -23.44 -26.96 16.11
C GLN A 17 -22.72 -26.25 14.96
N ALA A 18 -23.38 -25.23 14.39
CA ALA A 18 -22.78 -24.36 13.42
C ALA A 18 -21.52 -23.73 14.04
N HIS A 19 -20.37 -24.27 13.67
CA HIS A 19 -19.09 -23.63 13.97
C HIS A 19 -19.16 -22.20 13.44
N LYS A 20 -19.42 -21.25 14.33
CA LYS A 20 -19.19 -19.83 14.09
C LYS A 20 -17.69 -19.67 13.86
N THR A 21 -17.27 -19.86 12.61
CA THR A 21 -15.93 -19.43 12.16
C THR A 21 -15.85 -17.93 12.40
N GLN A 22 -15.35 -17.59 13.57
CA GLN A 22 -15.05 -16.22 13.96
C GLN A 22 -14.02 -15.71 12.98
N LYS A 23 -14.48 -14.96 11.95
CA LYS A 23 -13.61 -14.24 11.03
C LYS A 23 -12.77 -13.30 11.89
N ARG A 24 -11.56 -13.69 12.23
CA ARG A 24 -10.53 -12.77 12.75
C ARG A 24 -10.16 -11.81 11.61
N GLY A 25 -11.00 -10.80 11.39
CA GLY A 25 -10.64 -9.65 10.56
C GLY A 25 -9.47 -8.94 11.24
N VAL A 26 -8.53 -8.46 10.45
CA VAL A 26 -7.48 -7.56 10.94
C VAL A 26 -8.17 -6.43 11.68
N LYS A 27 -7.91 -6.29 13.00
CA LYS A 27 -8.55 -5.25 13.83
C LYS A 27 -8.42 -3.90 13.12
N ALA A 28 -9.53 -3.21 12.94
CA ALA A 28 -9.55 -1.90 12.30
C ALA A 28 -8.67 -0.95 13.13
N ILE A 29 -7.48 -0.65 12.63
CA ILE A 29 -6.62 0.36 13.27
C ILE A 29 -7.34 1.70 13.07
N SER A 30 -7.66 2.37 14.17
CA SER A 30 -8.23 3.71 14.11
C SER A 30 -7.20 4.67 13.49
N VAL A 31 -7.61 5.42 12.45
CA VAL A 31 -6.76 6.45 11.83
C VAL A 31 -6.22 7.42 12.89
N LYS A 32 -6.98 7.68 13.96
CA LYS A 32 -6.52 8.53 15.09
C LYS A 32 -5.22 8.04 15.73
N LYS A 33 -4.99 6.71 15.79
CA LYS A 33 -3.75 6.14 16.38
C LYS A 33 -2.55 6.27 15.45
N ILE A 34 -2.77 6.47 14.15
CA ILE A 34 -1.71 6.56 13.13
C ILE A 34 -1.29 8.02 12.93
N ILE A 35 -2.20 8.99 13.15
CA ILE A 35 -1.94 10.40 12.91
C ILE A 35 -0.71 10.90 13.71
N GLY A 36 -0.56 10.52 14.96
CA GLY A 36 0.58 10.95 15.79
C GLY A 36 1.93 10.61 15.17
N PRO A 37 2.24 9.33 14.92
CA PRO A 37 3.50 8.94 14.25
C PRO A 37 3.71 9.60 12.89
N LEU A 38 2.66 9.75 12.08
CA LEU A 38 2.77 10.40 10.77
C LEU A 38 3.01 11.90 10.89
N ALA A 39 2.43 12.57 11.88
CA ALA A 39 2.68 13.99 12.16
C ALA A 39 4.13 14.22 12.59
N VAL A 40 4.68 13.34 13.43
CA VAL A 40 6.11 13.38 13.83
C VAL A 40 7.00 13.20 12.60
N TYR A 41 6.69 12.23 11.73
CA TYR A 41 7.43 12.02 10.48
C TYR A 41 7.36 13.27 9.58
N ALA A 42 6.17 13.83 9.36
CA ALA A 42 6.01 15.02 8.55
C ALA A 42 6.77 16.24 9.13
N ALA A 43 6.74 16.41 10.45
CA ALA A 43 7.53 17.44 11.13
C ALA A 43 9.04 17.26 10.93
N ALA A 44 9.54 16.02 11.01
CA ALA A 44 10.94 15.69 10.74
C ALA A 44 11.32 16.02 9.29
N CYS A 45 10.46 15.67 8.32
CA CYS A 45 10.68 16.01 6.90
C CYS A 45 10.74 17.53 6.66
N VAL A 46 9.80 18.28 7.24
CA VAL A 46 9.79 19.75 7.15
C VAL A 46 11.02 20.35 7.84
N GLY A 47 11.40 19.83 9.02
CA GLY A 47 12.61 20.23 9.73
C GLY A 47 13.87 20.00 8.89
N TYR A 48 13.99 18.84 8.26
CA TYR A 48 15.08 18.54 7.32
C TYR A 48 15.14 19.58 6.18
N GLY A 49 14.00 19.81 5.50
CA GLY A 49 13.93 20.79 4.42
C GLY A 49 14.32 22.20 4.83
N ARG A 50 13.94 22.62 6.06
CA ARG A 50 14.31 23.94 6.61
C ARG A 50 15.80 24.05 6.95
N CYS A 51 16.37 22.98 7.53
CA CYS A 51 17.78 22.98 7.94
C CYS A 51 18.75 22.86 6.77
N THR A 52 18.36 22.16 5.71
CA THR A 52 19.25 21.87 4.56
C THR A 52 18.97 22.73 3.34
N GLY A 53 17.79 23.37 3.27
CA GLY A 53 17.30 24.05 2.06
C GLY A 53 16.80 23.08 0.99
N ASP A 54 16.74 21.75 1.27
CA ASP A 54 16.33 20.74 0.30
C ASP A 54 14.81 20.65 0.21
N VAL A 55 14.26 20.92 -0.98
CA VAL A 55 12.81 20.85 -1.26
C VAL A 55 12.25 19.43 -1.13
N LEU A 56 13.10 18.40 -1.21
CA LEU A 56 12.69 17.01 -1.10
C LEU A 56 12.04 16.74 0.26
N GLY A 57 12.52 17.36 1.35
CA GLY A 57 11.89 17.23 2.66
C GLY A 57 10.41 17.62 2.65
N TYR A 58 10.06 18.73 2.02
CA TYR A 58 8.65 19.15 1.89
C TYR A 58 7.86 18.19 0.99
N GLY A 59 8.47 17.67 -0.09
CA GLY A 59 7.87 16.67 -0.97
C GLY A 59 7.52 15.38 -0.24
N LEU A 60 8.41 14.89 0.63
CA LEU A 60 8.18 13.68 1.44
C LEU A 60 7.02 13.87 2.43
N ALA A 61 6.93 15.03 3.09
CA ALA A 61 5.82 15.36 3.98
C ALA A 61 4.49 15.39 3.21
N TRP A 62 4.48 15.99 2.01
CA TRP A 62 3.32 16.04 1.13
C TRP A 62 2.91 14.65 0.66
N ASN A 63 3.83 13.82 0.18
CA ASN A 63 3.57 12.45 -0.26
C ASN A 63 3.00 11.59 0.87
N MET A 64 3.46 11.77 2.09
CA MET A 64 2.92 11.09 3.26
C MET A 64 1.46 11.51 3.54
N ALA A 65 1.13 12.79 3.41
CA ALA A 65 -0.24 13.25 3.55
C ALA A 65 -1.15 12.62 2.49
N LEU A 66 -0.70 12.55 1.23
CA LEU A 66 -1.43 11.86 0.16
C LEU A 66 -1.57 10.35 0.42
N ALA A 67 -0.55 9.70 0.96
CA ALA A 67 -0.57 8.28 1.31
C ALA A 67 -1.60 7.95 2.41
N LEU A 68 -1.96 8.90 3.27
CA LEU A 68 -2.98 8.71 4.31
C LEU A 68 -4.41 8.74 3.73
N LEU A 69 -4.64 9.46 2.63
CA LEU A 69 -5.99 9.70 2.09
C LEU A 69 -6.78 8.42 1.79
N PRO A 70 -6.20 7.34 1.21
CA PRO A 70 -6.96 6.12 0.97
C PRO A 70 -7.58 5.52 2.24
N LEU A 71 -6.89 5.57 3.39
CA LEU A 71 -7.47 5.10 4.65
C LEU A 71 -8.58 6.00 5.17
N VAL A 72 -8.43 7.32 5.00
CA VAL A 72 -9.49 8.29 5.37
C VAL A 72 -10.74 8.07 4.52
N LEU A 73 -10.57 7.92 3.19
CA LEU A 73 -11.67 7.63 2.26
C LEU A 73 -12.35 6.29 2.58
N GLN A 74 -11.57 5.27 2.94
CA GLN A 74 -12.12 3.98 3.34
C GLN A 74 -13.01 4.09 4.59
N GLN A 75 -12.64 4.95 5.55
CA GLN A 75 -13.50 5.22 6.70
C GLN A 75 -14.75 6.03 6.31
N ALA A 76 -14.63 7.00 5.39
CA ALA A 76 -15.75 7.75 4.86
C ALA A 76 -16.74 6.83 4.13
N MET A 77 -16.25 5.89 3.27
CA MET A 77 -17.09 4.90 2.60
C MET A 77 -17.90 4.04 3.58
N ARG A 78 -17.31 3.63 4.71
CA ARG A 78 -18.02 2.85 5.74
C ARG A 78 -19.17 3.62 6.39
N ARG A 79 -19.12 4.94 6.41
CA ARG A 79 -20.15 5.83 6.98
C ARG A 79 -21.17 6.31 5.94
N CYS A 80 -20.80 6.24 4.65
CA CYS A 80 -21.65 6.71 3.56
C CYS A 80 -22.81 5.72 3.33
N ARG A 81 -24.04 6.17 3.49
CA ARG A 81 -25.26 5.36 3.27
C ARG A 81 -25.65 5.23 1.80
N PRO A 82 -25.66 6.30 0.96
CA PRO A 82 -26.04 6.21 -0.43
C PRO A 82 -25.08 5.33 -1.25
N ARG A 83 -25.61 4.40 -2.06
CA ARG A 83 -24.79 3.51 -2.92
C ARG A 83 -23.95 4.31 -3.92
N ALA A 84 -24.54 5.34 -4.54
CA ALA A 84 -23.83 6.22 -5.48
C ALA A 84 -22.65 6.94 -4.81
N GLY A 85 -22.85 7.49 -3.61
CA GLY A 85 -21.78 8.14 -2.85
C GLY A 85 -20.63 7.19 -2.48
N ARG A 86 -20.96 5.94 -2.11
CA ARG A 86 -19.91 4.92 -1.86
C ARG A 86 -19.13 4.57 -3.11
N GLY A 87 -19.81 4.49 -4.27
CA GLY A 87 -19.18 4.25 -5.57
C GLY A 87 -18.20 5.38 -5.94
N ALA A 88 -18.64 6.64 -5.80
CA ALA A 88 -17.80 7.80 -6.06
C ALA A 88 -16.57 7.84 -5.13
N LEU A 89 -16.76 7.63 -3.83
CA LEU A 89 -15.64 7.54 -2.87
C LEU A 89 -14.70 6.37 -3.19
N GLY A 90 -15.24 5.24 -3.67
CA GLY A 90 -14.46 4.09 -4.09
C GLY A 90 -13.58 4.38 -5.31
N LEU A 91 -14.10 5.14 -6.27
CA LEU A 91 -13.32 5.59 -7.43
C LEU A 91 -12.18 6.52 -7.00
N VAL A 92 -12.47 7.53 -6.18
CA VAL A 92 -11.46 8.44 -5.65
C VAL A 92 -10.41 7.67 -4.82
N TRP A 93 -10.86 6.69 -4.02
CA TRP A 93 -9.97 5.81 -3.27
C TRP A 93 -9.00 5.05 -4.19
N LEU A 94 -9.52 4.48 -5.30
CA LEU A 94 -8.71 3.74 -6.26
C LEU A 94 -7.68 4.64 -6.96
N LEU A 95 -8.06 5.87 -7.30
CA LEU A 95 -7.16 6.86 -7.92
C LEU A 95 -6.05 7.35 -6.98
N LEU A 96 -6.33 7.40 -5.68
CA LEU A 96 -5.36 7.86 -4.68
C LEU A 96 -4.52 6.73 -4.07
N LEU A 97 -4.96 5.46 -4.21
CA LEU A 97 -4.25 4.32 -3.64
C LEU A 97 -2.79 4.19 -4.12
N PRO A 98 -2.44 4.44 -5.40
CA PRO A 98 -1.04 4.40 -5.84
C PRO A 98 -0.10 5.31 -5.03
N ASN A 99 -0.59 6.43 -4.49
CA ASN A 99 0.24 7.36 -3.69
C ASN A 99 0.82 6.68 -2.43
N THR A 100 0.16 5.64 -1.89
CA THR A 100 0.70 4.89 -0.73
C THR A 100 1.96 4.12 -1.09
N PHE A 101 2.09 3.63 -2.31
CA PHE A 101 3.25 2.86 -2.75
C PHE A 101 4.25 3.71 -3.55
N TYR A 102 3.84 4.92 -3.96
CA TYR A 102 4.68 5.85 -4.68
C TYR A 102 5.96 6.21 -3.90
N MET A 103 5.84 6.38 -2.57
CA MET A 103 6.98 6.67 -1.70
C MET A 103 8.07 5.59 -1.70
N VAL A 104 7.75 4.35 -2.07
CA VAL A 104 8.77 3.30 -2.27
C VAL A 104 9.71 3.69 -3.42
N THR A 105 9.18 4.35 -4.44
CA THR A 105 10.00 4.83 -5.56
C THR A 105 10.78 6.11 -5.24
N ASP A 106 10.48 6.80 -4.14
CA ASP A 106 11.26 7.96 -3.68
C ASP A 106 12.67 7.56 -3.19
N LEU A 107 12.91 6.26 -2.94
CA LEU A 107 14.24 5.73 -2.62
C LEU A 107 15.29 6.01 -3.71
N ILE A 108 14.89 6.35 -4.94
CA ILE A 108 15.83 6.80 -5.99
C ILE A 108 16.54 8.11 -5.64
N HIS A 109 16.02 8.86 -4.66
CA HIS A 109 16.61 10.11 -4.19
C HIS A 109 17.69 9.93 -3.11
N VAL A 110 18.07 8.69 -2.79
CA VAL A 110 19.22 8.41 -1.93
C VAL A 110 20.46 9.03 -2.60
N PRO A 111 21.25 9.87 -1.88
CA PRO A 111 22.39 10.53 -2.46
C PRO A 111 23.42 9.52 -3.00
N PRO A 112 23.84 9.63 -4.27
CA PRO A 112 24.77 8.67 -4.88
C PRO A 112 26.18 8.73 -4.25
N GLN A 113 26.54 9.85 -3.61
CA GLN A 113 27.81 10.04 -2.93
C GLN A 113 27.88 9.46 -1.52
N MET A 114 26.85 8.75 -1.07
CA MET A 114 26.88 8.10 0.25
C MET A 114 27.95 7.03 0.36
N GLU A 115 28.31 6.41 -0.74
CA GLU A 115 29.34 5.39 -0.82
C GLU A 115 30.19 5.61 -2.08
N TRP A 116 31.52 5.48 -1.94
CA TRP A 116 32.45 5.51 -3.07
C TRP A 116 33.63 4.58 -2.84
N VAL A 117 34.27 4.21 -3.93
CA VAL A 117 35.47 3.38 -3.93
C VAL A 117 36.69 4.27 -4.10
N GLU A 118 37.65 4.18 -3.19
CA GLU A 118 38.92 4.88 -3.20
C GLU A 118 40.05 3.89 -3.48
N ALA A 119 40.88 4.19 -4.48
CA ALA A 119 42.11 3.43 -4.74
C ALA A 119 43.19 3.86 -3.75
N LEU A 120 43.76 2.90 -3.03
CA LEU A 120 44.84 3.11 -2.07
C LEU A 120 46.21 3.02 -2.77
N ALA A 121 47.24 3.61 -2.14
CA ALA A 121 48.60 3.67 -2.68
C ALA A 121 49.24 2.30 -2.86
N ASP A 122 48.79 1.28 -2.16
CA ASP A 122 49.24 -0.11 -2.25
C ASP A 122 48.56 -0.91 -3.37
N GLY A 123 47.73 -0.26 -4.19
CA GLY A 123 46.95 -0.87 -5.27
C GLY A 123 45.69 -1.58 -4.83
N THR A 124 45.34 -1.56 -3.56
CA THR A 124 44.07 -2.09 -3.05
C THR A 124 42.97 -1.00 -3.18
N VAL A 125 41.71 -1.42 -2.95
CA VAL A 125 40.56 -0.50 -2.95
C VAL A 125 39.89 -0.49 -1.58
N ALA A 126 39.47 0.70 -1.13
CA ALA A 126 38.70 0.87 0.08
C ALA A 126 37.31 1.42 -0.26
N VAL A 127 36.27 0.87 0.38
CA VAL A 127 34.94 1.44 0.33
C VAL A 127 34.84 2.52 1.42
N ARG A 128 34.47 3.71 1.01
CA ARG A 128 34.27 4.87 1.89
C ARG A 128 32.80 5.24 1.98
N HIS A 129 32.39 5.76 3.09
CA HIS A 129 31.03 6.21 3.34
C HIS A 129 31.01 7.69 3.71
N SER A 130 29.96 8.37 3.33
CA SER A 130 29.78 9.78 3.69
C SER A 130 29.74 9.98 5.20
N ALA A 131 30.46 10.99 5.68
CA ALA A 131 30.38 11.47 7.08
C ALA A 131 29.36 12.60 7.27
N LEU A 132 28.60 12.97 6.22
CA LEU A 132 27.62 14.06 6.27
C LEU A 132 26.30 13.57 6.88
N LEU A 133 26.01 14.01 8.10
CA LEU A 133 24.79 13.63 8.84
C LEU A 133 23.50 13.90 8.04
N ARG A 134 23.47 14.96 7.21
CA ARG A 134 22.31 15.30 6.35
C ARG A 134 21.94 14.17 5.37
N GLU A 135 22.94 13.44 4.84
CA GLU A 135 22.71 12.35 3.88
C GLU A 135 22.11 11.12 4.58
N TRP A 136 22.62 10.80 5.76
CA TRP A 136 22.07 9.75 6.62
C TRP A 136 20.64 10.08 7.11
N ALA A 137 20.40 11.36 7.44
CA ALA A 137 19.06 11.82 7.80
C ALA A 137 18.08 11.67 6.63
N LEU A 138 18.52 12.03 5.40
CA LEU A 138 17.70 11.84 4.20
C LEU A 138 17.42 10.38 3.94
N LEU A 139 18.42 9.50 4.02
CA LEU A 139 18.25 8.05 3.88
C LEU A 139 17.20 7.51 4.86
N LEU A 140 17.27 7.92 6.13
CA LEU A 140 16.29 7.52 7.14
C LEU A 140 14.89 8.04 6.83
N LEU A 141 14.75 9.30 6.41
CA LEU A 141 13.46 9.87 6.04
C LEU A 141 12.85 9.15 4.85
N LEU A 142 13.64 8.84 3.81
CA LEU A 142 13.20 8.05 2.65
C LEU A 142 12.76 6.64 3.06
N GLY A 143 13.59 5.94 3.84
CA GLY A 143 13.30 4.55 4.27
C GLY A 143 12.09 4.45 5.19
N VAL A 144 12.01 5.31 6.22
CA VAL A 144 10.88 5.34 7.16
C VAL A 144 9.60 5.77 6.44
N GLY A 145 9.70 6.75 5.54
CA GLY A 145 8.56 7.21 4.74
C GLY A 145 8.02 6.12 3.83
N ALA A 146 8.89 5.45 3.08
CA ALA A 146 8.51 4.32 2.22
C ALA A 146 7.86 3.19 3.02
N PHE A 147 8.42 2.86 4.19
CA PHE A 147 7.88 1.83 5.09
C PHE A 147 6.48 2.19 5.61
N PHE A 148 6.30 3.39 6.15
CA PHE A 148 5.00 3.83 6.65
C PHE A 148 3.95 3.87 5.55
N ALA A 149 4.28 4.45 4.40
CA ALA A 149 3.37 4.56 3.28
C ALA A 149 2.97 3.17 2.74
N ALA A 150 3.92 2.23 2.63
CA ALA A 150 3.64 0.84 2.24
C ALA A 150 2.70 0.14 3.24
N LEU A 151 2.90 0.35 4.56
CA LEU A 151 1.98 -0.19 5.58
C LEU A 151 0.57 0.38 5.44
N LEU A 152 0.43 1.69 5.18
CA LEU A 152 -0.88 2.32 4.91
C LEU A 152 -1.55 1.69 3.69
N GLY A 153 -0.80 1.49 2.59
CA GLY A 153 -1.28 0.84 1.38
C GLY A 153 -1.71 -0.61 1.62
N CYS A 154 -0.89 -1.40 2.31
CA CYS A 154 -1.23 -2.78 2.66
C CYS A 154 -2.50 -2.83 3.54
N ARG A 155 -2.66 -1.88 4.46
CA ARG A 155 -3.88 -1.79 5.28
C ARG A 155 -5.10 -1.40 4.45
N ALA A 156 -4.94 -0.51 3.48
CA ALA A 156 -6.01 -0.13 2.56
C ALA A 156 -6.44 -1.33 1.69
N LEU A 157 -5.48 -2.11 1.16
CA LEU A 157 -5.75 -3.35 0.42
C LEU A 157 -6.44 -4.41 1.29
N ALA A 158 -6.04 -4.56 2.55
CA ALA A 158 -6.72 -5.47 3.48
C ALA A 158 -8.18 -5.06 3.69
N GLY A 159 -8.46 -3.77 3.82
CA GLY A 159 -9.83 -3.26 3.90
C GLY A 159 -10.65 -3.45 2.63
N LEU A 160 -10.03 -3.41 1.45
CA LEU A 160 -10.67 -3.80 0.20
C LEU A 160 -11.07 -5.29 0.24
N GLU A 161 -10.13 -6.17 0.60
CA GLU A 161 -10.42 -7.63 0.69
C GLU A 161 -11.57 -7.93 1.65
N GLU A 162 -11.68 -7.19 2.77
CA GLU A 162 -12.78 -7.30 3.72
C GLU A 162 -14.15 -6.90 3.12
N CYS A 163 -14.15 -6.01 2.12
CA CYS A 163 -15.36 -5.54 1.43
C CYS A 163 -15.80 -6.45 0.27
N LEU A 164 -14.94 -7.38 -0.19
CA LEU A 164 -15.30 -8.32 -1.26
C LEU A 164 -16.36 -9.32 -0.77
N PRO A 165 -17.27 -9.78 -1.68
CA PRO A 165 -18.33 -10.72 -1.30
C PRO A 165 -17.77 -11.98 -0.62
N ALA A 166 -18.37 -12.38 0.48
CA ALA A 166 -17.95 -13.57 1.22
C ALA A 166 -18.13 -14.87 0.40
N ALA A 167 -19.05 -14.85 -0.57
CA ALA A 167 -19.29 -15.96 -1.49
C ALA A 167 -18.17 -16.18 -2.52
N TRP A 168 -17.29 -15.19 -2.72
CA TRP A 168 -16.19 -15.35 -3.66
C TRP A 168 -15.16 -16.34 -3.11
N PRO A 169 -14.72 -17.32 -3.94
CA PRO A 169 -13.65 -18.22 -3.55
C PRO A 169 -12.33 -17.45 -3.34
N ALA A 170 -11.46 -18.01 -2.51
CA ALA A 170 -10.18 -17.37 -2.17
C ALA A 170 -9.34 -16.92 -3.39
N PRO A 171 -9.24 -17.71 -4.49
CA PRO A 171 -8.53 -17.30 -5.69
C PRO A 171 -9.13 -16.05 -6.35
N ALA A 172 -10.45 -15.94 -6.44
CA ALA A 172 -11.11 -14.78 -7.04
C ALA A 172 -10.87 -13.50 -6.21
N ARG A 173 -10.88 -13.60 -4.88
CA ARG A 173 -10.58 -12.48 -4.01
C ARG A 173 -9.11 -12.03 -4.14
N GLN A 174 -8.20 -12.98 -4.29
CA GLN A 174 -6.78 -12.69 -4.53
C GLN A 174 -6.56 -12.06 -5.90
N ALA A 175 -7.25 -12.55 -6.94
CA ALA A 175 -7.21 -11.97 -8.28
C ALA A 175 -7.71 -10.52 -8.30
N ALA A 176 -8.79 -10.22 -7.56
CA ALA A 176 -9.29 -8.85 -7.42
C ALA A 176 -8.24 -7.92 -6.77
N VAL A 177 -7.57 -8.37 -5.70
CA VAL A 177 -6.49 -7.60 -5.05
C VAL A 177 -5.30 -7.45 -5.99
N ALA A 178 -4.90 -8.50 -6.72
CA ALA A 178 -3.82 -8.44 -7.70
C ALA A 178 -4.14 -7.46 -8.84
N GLY A 179 -5.39 -7.42 -9.31
CA GLY A 179 -5.86 -6.42 -10.28
C GLY A 179 -5.71 -4.99 -9.77
N VAL A 180 -6.05 -4.74 -8.51
CA VAL A 180 -5.84 -3.42 -7.88
C VAL A 180 -4.35 -3.11 -7.73
N CYS A 181 -3.51 -4.09 -7.41
CA CYS A 181 -2.05 -3.90 -7.37
C CYS A 181 -1.51 -3.53 -8.76
N LEU A 182 -2.03 -4.13 -9.84
CA LEU A 182 -1.68 -3.77 -11.22
C LEU A 182 -2.07 -2.33 -11.53
N LEU A 183 -3.27 -1.89 -11.15
CA LEU A 183 -3.70 -0.50 -11.29
C LEU A 183 -2.81 0.46 -10.48
N CYS A 184 -2.34 0.05 -9.30
CA CYS A 184 -1.35 0.83 -8.55
C CYS A 184 -0.02 0.94 -9.31
N GLY A 185 0.46 -0.15 -9.91
CA GLY A 185 1.68 -0.13 -10.75
C GLY A 185 1.56 0.84 -11.92
N ILE A 186 0.40 0.84 -12.61
CA ILE A 186 0.09 1.82 -13.67
C ILE A 186 0.11 3.24 -13.12
N GLY A 187 -0.59 3.49 -12.01
CA GLY A 187 -0.64 4.82 -11.38
C GLY A 187 0.75 5.34 -10.98
N ILE A 188 1.62 4.46 -10.46
CA ILE A 188 3.01 4.82 -10.12
C ILE A 188 3.80 5.16 -11.38
N TYR A 189 3.66 4.38 -12.46
CA TYR A 189 4.29 4.68 -13.74
C TYR A 189 3.87 6.05 -14.28
N LEU A 190 2.56 6.31 -14.29
CA LEU A 190 2.01 7.60 -14.73
C LEU A 190 2.56 8.78 -13.91
N GLY A 191 2.60 8.64 -12.59
CA GLY A 191 3.12 9.68 -11.70
C GLY A 191 4.63 9.88 -11.83
N ARG A 192 5.42 8.79 -11.91
CA ARG A 192 6.89 8.86 -11.88
C ARG A 192 7.50 9.28 -13.23
N PHE A 193 7.00 8.72 -14.33
CA PHE A 193 7.61 8.91 -15.66
C PHE A 193 6.87 9.93 -16.50
N LEU A 194 5.53 9.97 -16.43
CA LEU A 194 4.74 10.92 -17.21
C LEU A 194 4.36 12.18 -16.41
N ARG A 195 4.66 12.19 -15.11
CA ARG A 195 4.40 13.31 -14.18
C ARG A 195 2.92 13.71 -14.10
N PHE A 196 2.02 12.72 -14.29
CA PHE A 196 0.61 12.91 -14.09
C PHE A 196 0.25 12.86 -12.60
N ASN A 197 -0.70 13.71 -12.22
CA ASN A 197 -1.33 13.70 -10.90
C ASN A 197 -2.68 12.99 -10.94
N SER A 198 -3.22 12.63 -9.77
CA SER A 198 -4.50 11.93 -9.68
C SER A 198 -5.68 12.72 -10.29
N TRP A 199 -5.59 14.04 -10.39
CA TRP A 199 -6.63 14.89 -11.02
C TRP A 199 -6.54 14.94 -12.56
N ASP A 200 -5.42 14.53 -13.16
CA ASP A 200 -5.27 14.51 -14.63
C ASP A 200 -6.19 13.47 -15.28
N VAL A 201 -6.80 12.59 -14.50
CA VAL A 201 -7.88 11.69 -14.95
C VAL A 201 -9.09 12.47 -15.50
N LEU A 202 -9.24 13.75 -15.15
CA LEU A 202 -10.28 14.62 -15.69
C LEU A 202 -10.02 15.00 -17.17
N HIS A 203 -8.80 14.72 -17.69
CA HIS A 203 -8.43 14.89 -19.09
C HIS A 203 -8.16 13.54 -19.77
N PRO A 204 -9.17 12.66 -19.91
CA PRO A 204 -8.99 11.25 -20.27
C PRO A 204 -8.37 11.05 -21.67
N VAL A 205 -8.64 11.95 -22.61
CA VAL A 205 -8.09 11.86 -23.97
C VAL A 205 -6.58 12.13 -23.96
N GLN A 206 -6.15 13.16 -23.23
CA GLN A 206 -4.72 13.48 -23.10
C GLN A 206 -3.99 12.36 -22.38
N LEU A 207 -4.57 11.85 -21.26
CA LEU A 207 -4.04 10.74 -20.51
C LEU A 207 -3.86 9.49 -21.39
N ALA A 208 -4.91 9.11 -22.14
CA ALA A 208 -4.87 7.95 -23.03
C ALA A 208 -3.80 8.10 -24.12
N ARG A 209 -3.67 9.27 -24.75
CA ARG A 209 -2.63 9.54 -25.76
C ARG A 209 -1.22 9.39 -25.16
N SER A 210 -0.99 9.95 -23.99
CA SER A 210 0.31 9.87 -23.33
C SER A 210 0.66 8.44 -22.91
N VAL A 211 -0.31 7.67 -22.42
CA VAL A 211 -0.12 6.25 -22.05
C VAL A 211 0.21 5.43 -23.30
N LEU A 212 -0.55 5.59 -24.38
CA LEU A 212 -0.31 4.87 -25.64
C LEU A 212 1.04 5.26 -26.26
N GLY A 213 1.38 6.55 -26.25
CA GLY A 213 2.66 7.03 -26.76
C GLY A 213 3.89 6.60 -25.95
N SER A 214 3.71 6.27 -24.66
CA SER A 214 4.78 5.79 -23.77
C SER A 214 4.83 4.27 -23.64
N ALA A 215 3.93 3.54 -24.31
CA ALA A 215 3.87 2.09 -24.24
C ALA A 215 5.16 1.48 -24.81
N SER A 216 5.86 0.71 -23.95
CA SER A 216 7.14 0.06 -24.27
C SER A 216 7.29 -1.19 -23.43
N ALA A 217 8.26 -2.04 -23.78
CA ALA A 217 8.60 -3.19 -22.94
C ALA A 217 9.01 -2.74 -21.52
N PHE A 218 9.72 -1.61 -21.41
CA PHE A 218 10.09 -1.04 -20.12
C PHE A 218 8.87 -0.67 -19.28
N SER A 219 7.91 0.08 -19.84
CA SER A 219 6.71 0.49 -19.08
C SER A 219 5.89 -0.72 -18.63
N ALA A 220 5.74 -1.74 -19.47
CA ALA A 220 5.02 -2.96 -19.13
C ALA A 220 5.72 -3.75 -18.01
N LEU A 221 7.04 -3.94 -18.12
CA LEU A 221 7.85 -4.64 -17.10
C LEU A 221 7.89 -3.86 -15.77
N PHE A 222 8.03 -2.53 -15.82
CA PHE A 222 7.98 -1.69 -14.64
C PHE A 222 6.65 -1.82 -13.89
N VAL A 223 5.54 -1.70 -14.62
CA VAL A 223 4.20 -1.85 -14.04
C VAL A 223 4.02 -3.23 -13.41
N LEU A 224 4.45 -4.30 -14.11
CA LEU A 224 4.36 -5.66 -13.59
C LEU A 224 5.24 -5.85 -12.33
N MET A 225 6.47 -5.36 -12.37
CA MET A 225 7.40 -5.42 -11.23
C MET A 225 6.80 -4.70 -10.00
N MET A 226 6.26 -3.49 -10.19
CA MET A 226 5.62 -2.75 -9.10
C MET A 226 4.38 -3.49 -8.58
N ALA A 227 3.53 -4.01 -9.46
CA ALA A 227 2.34 -4.77 -9.08
C ALA A 227 2.69 -6.02 -8.26
N LEU A 228 3.69 -6.79 -8.69
CA LEU A 228 4.19 -7.98 -7.97
C LEU A 228 4.80 -7.61 -6.62
N GLY A 229 5.59 -6.54 -6.56
CA GLY A 229 6.16 -6.01 -5.31
C GLY A 229 5.08 -5.59 -4.31
N ILE A 230 4.08 -4.82 -4.76
CA ILE A 230 2.94 -4.40 -3.93
C ILE A 230 2.14 -5.63 -3.45
N PHE A 231 1.85 -6.57 -4.34
CA PHE A 231 1.13 -7.78 -3.98
C PHE A 231 1.91 -8.63 -2.98
N GLY A 232 3.23 -8.77 -3.16
CA GLY A 232 4.12 -9.46 -2.23
C GLY A 232 4.14 -8.82 -0.85
N MET A 233 4.32 -7.49 -0.76
CA MET A 233 4.23 -6.73 0.50
C MET A 233 2.87 -6.91 1.17
N TYR A 234 1.79 -6.85 0.41
CA TYR A 234 0.45 -7.08 0.93
C TYR A 234 0.28 -8.51 1.47
N ARG A 235 0.75 -9.53 0.77
CA ARG A 235 0.69 -10.94 1.19
C ARG A 235 1.48 -11.15 2.49
N PHE A 236 2.67 -10.57 2.59
CA PHE A 236 3.50 -10.61 3.79
C PHE A 236 2.78 -9.93 4.96
N TYR A 237 2.26 -8.71 4.76
CA TYR A 237 1.46 -7.99 5.75
C TYR A 237 0.29 -8.83 6.27
N ARG A 238 -0.45 -9.50 5.37
CA ARG A 238 -1.57 -10.37 5.74
C ARG A 238 -1.13 -11.61 6.53
N HIS A 239 0.07 -12.13 6.26
CA HIS A 239 0.63 -13.25 7.01
C HIS A 239 0.98 -12.84 8.44
N MET A 240 1.63 -11.70 8.60
CA MET A 240 2.03 -11.17 9.92
C MET A 240 0.85 -10.68 10.77
N ALA A 241 -0.28 -10.32 10.15
CA ALA A 241 -1.47 -9.82 10.84
C ALA A 241 -2.46 -10.92 11.29
N ARG A 242 -2.13 -12.19 11.07
CA ARG A 242 -2.92 -13.37 11.48
C ARG A 242 -2.55 -13.82 12.88
#